data_0f51518eb30a9ec427370627cce34d96
#
_entry.id   0f51518eb30a9ec427370627cce34d96
#
_cell.length_a   1.000
_cell.length_b   1.000
_cell.length_c   1.000
_cell.angle_alpha   90.00
_cell.angle_beta   90.00
_cell.angle_gamma   90.00
#
_symmetry.space_group_name_H-M   'P 1'
#
loop_
_entity.id
_entity.type
_entity.pdbx_description
1 polymer ?
#
loop_
_entity_poly.entity_id
_entity_poly.type
_entity_poly.pdbx_seq_one_letter_code
_entity_poly.pdbx_strand_id
1 'polypeptide(L)'
;MALRRALHFVFKVGDRSKTATFYRDVLGMKILRHEEFEEGCKATCNGPYDGKWSKTMVGFGPEDDHFVAELTYNYGVGEYRLGNDFLGLTLQSSQAVSNAKRLGWPLTEVGKALYLAEAPGGYRFYLVDKEQPPNGGSTKVCLAVSDLQKSTHYWSSLLGMKVIERNEKTVLMGFADTQCKLELHNIGGTVDHGTAFGRIAFSCPREQLADLEALMTKENQKILNPLVSLDTPGKATVEVVILADPDAHEICFVGDEAFRQLSQMDPSGNALLNKAMAEDKSDDWFAKHNKQKASA
;
A
#
# COMPACT_ATOMS: atom_id res chain seq x y z
N MET A 1 26.90 -1.60 -4.02
CA MET A 1 25.77 -0.64 -3.98
C MET A 1 24.67 -1.26 -3.13
N ALA A 2 24.37 -0.67 -1.98
CA ALA A 2 23.37 -1.23 -1.07
C ALA A 2 21.99 -1.17 -1.73
N LEU A 3 21.30 -2.30 -1.74
CA LEU A 3 20.05 -2.50 -2.48
C LEU A 3 18.88 -1.88 -1.73
N ARG A 4 18.22 -0.89 -2.32
CA ARG A 4 16.90 -0.43 -1.90
C ARG A 4 15.86 -1.41 -2.39
N ARG A 5 14.86 -1.71 -1.57
CA ARG A 5 13.91 -2.77 -1.83
C ARG A 5 12.48 -2.23 -1.76
N ALA A 6 11.66 -2.48 -2.79
CA ALA A 6 10.24 -2.17 -2.77
C ALA A 6 9.50 -3.16 -1.86
N LEU A 7 8.68 -2.67 -0.94
CA LEU A 7 8.05 -3.46 0.10
C LEU A 7 6.54 -3.63 -0.11
N HIS A 8 5.80 -2.54 -0.03
CA HIS A 8 4.34 -2.59 -0.08
C HIS A 8 3.72 -1.26 -0.48
N PHE A 9 2.43 -1.33 -0.80
CA PHE A 9 1.56 -0.17 -0.93
C PHE A 9 0.46 -0.23 0.13
N VAL A 10 0.16 0.91 0.75
CA VAL A 10 -0.84 1.05 1.83
C VAL A 10 -2.18 1.47 1.24
N PHE A 11 -3.22 0.69 1.50
CA PHE A 11 -4.60 1.00 1.13
C PHE A 11 -5.46 1.30 2.35
N LYS A 12 -6.28 2.35 2.27
CA LYS A 12 -7.33 2.65 3.24
C LYS A 12 -8.54 1.74 2.99
N VAL A 13 -9.02 1.10 4.03
CA VAL A 13 -10.09 0.09 3.96
C VAL A 13 -11.32 0.58 4.70
N GLY A 14 -12.45 0.71 4.01
CA GLY A 14 -13.73 1.05 4.61
C GLY A 14 -14.53 -0.18 5.04
N ASP A 15 -14.54 -1.24 4.23
CA ASP A 15 -15.20 -2.52 4.52
C ASP A 15 -14.16 -3.63 4.59
N ARG A 16 -13.79 -4.01 5.82
CA ARG A 16 -12.71 -4.99 6.05
C ARG A 16 -13.09 -6.40 5.59
N SER A 17 -14.34 -6.82 5.78
CA SER A 17 -14.79 -8.17 5.40
C SER A 17 -14.82 -8.35 3.88
N LYS A 18 -15.38 -7.40 3.13
CA LYS A 18 -15.35 -7.44 1.66
C LYS A 18 -13.94 -7.38 1.13
N THR A 19 -13.08 -6.55 1.73
CA THR A 19 -11.68 -6.43 1.37
C THR A 19 -10.94 -7.74 1.58
N ALA A 20 -11.15 -8.41 2.71
CA ALA A 20 -10.57 -9.73 2.98
C ALA A 20 -10.99 -10.77 1.92
N THR A 21 -12.25 -10.78 1.51
CA THR A 21 -12.76 -11.64 0.43
C THR A 21 -12.01 -11.37 -0.88
N PHE A 22 -11.85 -10.11 -1.25
CA PHE A 22 -11.12 -9.75 -2.48
C PHE A 22 -9.67 -10.26 -2.47
N TYR A 23 -8.92 -9.97 -1.42
CA TYR A 23 -7.51 -10.35 -1.36
C TYR A 23 -7.30 -11.85 -1.19
N ARG A 24 -8.09 -12.51 -0.34
CA ARG A 24 -7.93 -13.95 -0.09
C ARG A 24 -8.55 -14.83 -1.19
N ASP A 25 -9.79 -14.56 -1.55
CA ASP A 25 -10.57 -15.47 -2.39
C ASP A 25 -10.43 -15.14 -3.87
N VAL A 26 -10.40 -13.87 -4.23
CA VAL A 26 -10.23 -13.44 -5.62
C VAL A 26 -8.75 -13.47 -6.01
N LEU A 27 -7.90 -12.70 -5.33
CA LEU A 27 -6.49 -12.65 -5.67
C LEU A 27 -5.72 -13.92 -5.25
N GLY A 28 -6.21 -14.66 -4.26
CA GLY A 28 -5.53 -15.85 -3.74
C GLY A 28 -4.32 -15.52 -2.87
N MET A 29 -4.28 -14.32 -2.30
CA MET A 29 -3.22 -13.90 -1.39
C MET A 29 -3.38 -14.50 -0.01
N LYS A 30 -2.27 -14.60 0.71
CA LYS A 30 -2.22 -15.03 2.11
C LYS A 30 -2.26 -13.81 3.03
N ILE A 31 -2.87 -13.98 4.21
CA ILE A 31 -2.71 -13.04 5.31
C ILE A 31 -1.33 -13.31 5.92
N LEU A 32 -0.40 -12.38 5.73
CA LEU A 32 0.99 -12.54 6.16
C LEU A 32 1.15 -12.21 7.64
N ARG A 33 0.44 -11.19 8.11
CA ARG A 33 0.35 -10.78 9.51
C ARG A 33 -0.82 -9.84 9.72
N HIS A 34 -1.28 -9.73 10.97
CA HIS A 34 -2.37 -8.84 11.36
C HIS A 34 -2.11 -8.26 12.74
N GLU A 35 -2.29 -6.96 12.89
CA GLU A 35 -2.07 -6.23 14.14
C GLU A 35 -3.24 -5.28 14.42
N GLU A 36 -3.67 -5.26 15.68
CA GLU A 36 -4.69 -4.34 16.20
C GLU A 36 -4.04 -3.26 17.06
N PHE A 37 -4.53 -2.04 16.93
CA PHE A 37 -4.04 -0.88 17.67
C PHE A 37 -5.20 -0.22 18.44
N GLU A 38 -5.05 -0.12 19.74
CA GLU A 38 -6.02 0.49 20.67
C GLU A 38 -5.58 1.93 20.99
N GLU A 39 -5.74 2.85 20.04
CA GLU A 39 -5.40 4.25 20.25
C GLU A 39 -6.69 5.09 20.30
N GLY A 40 -6.68 6.16 21.10
CA GLY A 40 -7.70 7.18 21.06
C GLY A 40 -8.57 7.33 22.29
N CYS A 41 -9.64 8.11 22.13
CA CYS A 41 -10.53 8.55 23.20
C CYS A 41 -11.48 7.43 23.63
N LYS A 42 -11.28 6.91 24.83
CA LYS A 42 -12.17 5.88 25.40
C LYS A 42 -13.48 6.42 25.95
N ALA A 43 -13.62 7.75 26.10
CA ALA A 43 -14.70 8.30 26.90
C ALA A 43 -15.72 9.19 26.16
N THR A 44 -15.34 9.97 25.15
CA THR A 44 -16.19 11.12 24.80
C THR A 44 -16.41 11.43 23.32
N CYS A 45 -15.64 10.88 22.38
CA CYS A 45 -15.69 11.33 20.98
C CYS A 45 -16.56 10.40 20.14
N ASN A 46 -15.96 9.40 19.49
CA ASN A 46 -16.66 8.36 18.75
C ASN A 46 -16.77 7.06 19.55
N GLY A 47 -16.80 7.19 20.86
CA GLY A 47 -16.88 6.05 21.79
C GLY A 47 -15.62 5.18 21.74
N PRO A 48 -15.79 3.85 21.95
CA PRO A 48 -14.66 2.93 22.07
C PRO A 48 -13.88 2.71 20.77
N TYR A 49 -14.36 3.23 19.65
CA TYR A 49 -13.75 3.05 18.34
C TYR A 49 -12.99 4.28 17.83
N ASP A 50 -12.97 5.37 18.58
CA ASP A 50 -12.24 6.57 18.21
C ASP A 50 -10.74 6.30 18.26
N GLY A 51 -10.07 6.45 17.12
CA GLY A 51 -8.64 6.15 16.95
C GLY A 51 -8.27 4.66 16.93
N LYS A 52 -9.22 3.75 17.10
CA LYS A 52 -8.97 2.31 16.97
C LYS A 52 -8.77 1.94 15.50
N TRP A 53 -7.70 1.19 15.21
CA TRP A 53 -7.39 0.75 13.85
C TRP A 53 -6.66 -0.57 13.80
N SER A 54 -6.62 -1.18 12.61
CA SER A 54 -5.85 -2.40 12.37
C SER A 54 -5.01 -2.29 11.12
N LYS A 55 -3.97 -3.09 11.07
CA LYS A 55 -3.07 -3.25 9.94
C LYS A 55 -3.00 -4.72 9.57
N THR A 56 -3.32 -5.02 8.31
CA THR A 56 -3.25 -6.38 7.77
C THR A 56 -2.33 -6.38 6.56
N MET A 57 -1.30 -7.22 6.59
CA MET A 57 -0.41 -7.43 5.44
C MET A 57 -0.89 -8.63 4.64
N VAL A 58 -1.06 -8.45 3.34
CA VAL A 58 -1.50 -9.49 2.42
C VAL A 58 -0.61 -9.57 1.20
N GLY A 59 -0.34 -10.78 0.71
CA GLY A 59 0.53 -10.98 -0.43
C GLY A 59 0.59 -12.44 -0.87
N PHE A 60 1.29 -12.68 -1.96
CA PHE A 60 1.51 -14.04 -2.49
C PHE A 60 2.62 -14.80 -1.75
N GLY A 61 3.47 -14.10 -1.05
CA GLY A 61 4.57 -14.67 -0.27
C GLY A 61 5.20 -13.64 0.67
N PRO A 62 6.30 -14.03 1.34
CA PRO A 62 6.96 -13.16 2.31
C PRO A 62 7.41 -11.84 1.68
N GLU A 63 7.36 -10.77 2.47
CA GLU A 63 7.75 -9.42 2.04
C GLU A 63 9.26 -9.30 1.77
N ASP A 64 10.04 -10.34 2.08
CA ASP A 64 11.47 -10.40 1.74
C ASP A 64 11.73 -10.40 0.23
N ASP A 65 10.84 -10.99 -0.56
CA ASP A 65 11.00 -11.16 -2.01
C ASP A 65 9.71 -10.89 -2.81
N HIS A 66 8.61 -10.53 -2.14
CA HIS A 66 7.33 -10.17 -2.76
C HIS A 66 6.96 -8.73 -2.42
N PHE A 67 6.30 -8.07 -3.36
CA PHE A 67 5.62 -6.81 -3.09
C PHE A 67 4.23 -7.12 -2.57
N VAL A 68 3.88 -6.57 -1.42
CA VAL A 68 2.65 -6.90 -0.70
C VAL A 68 1.74 -5.68 -0.53
N ALA A 69 0.53 -5.86 -0.04
CA ALA A 69 -0.38 -4.79 0.29
C ALA A 69 -0.52 -4.65 1.81
N GLU A 70 -0.50 -3.42 2.30
CA GLU A 70 -0.87 -3.07 3.67
C GLU A 70 -2.30 -2.54 3.68
N LEU A 71 -3.17 -3.18 4.44
CA LEU A 71 -4.57 -2.79 4.57
C LEU A 71 -4.77 -2.10 5.92
N THR A 72 -5.04 -0.81 5.88
CA THR A 72 -5.30 0.00 7.06
C THR A 72 -6.82 0.20 7.22
N TYR A 73 -7.38 -0.39 8.27
CA TYR A 73 -8.78 -0.26 8.63
C TYR A 73 -8.94 0.57 9.90
N ASN A 74 -9.65 1.69 9.79
CA ASN A 74 -10.02 2.54 10.92
C ASN A 74 -11.46 2.22 11.31
N TYR A 75 -11.69 1.77 12.53
CA TYR A 75 -13.02 1.31 12.99
C TYR A 75 -14.11 2.38 12.94
N GLY A 76 -13.71 3.65 13.05
CA GLY A 76 -14.63 4.80 12.99
C GLY A 76 -14.90 5.32 11.57
N VAL A 77 -14.26 4.78 10.54
CA VAL A 77 -14.35 5.27 9.16
C VAL A 77 -14.92 4.18 8.25
N GLY A 78 -16.05 4.46 7.61
CA GLY A 78 -16.73 3.51 6.72
C GLY A 78 -16.44 3.73 5.23
N GLU A 79 -15.99 4.92 4.86
CA GLU A 79 -15.81 5.29 3.47
C GLU A 79 -14.67 6.29 3.30
N TYR A 80 -13.97 6.17 2.18
CA TYR A 80 -12.90 7.09 1.76
C TYR A 80 -13.19 7.61 0.35
N ARG A 81 -12.93 8.89 0.12
CA ARG A 81 -13.05 9.50 -1.20
C ARG A 81 -11.78 9.24 -2.01
N LEU A 82 -11.93 8.55 -3.14
CA LEU A 82 -10.82 8.38 -4.10
C LEU A 82 -10.47 9.73 -4.73
N GLY A 83 -9.17 9.95 -4.92
CA GLY A 83 -8.64 11.00 -5.77
C GLY A 83 -8.34 10.49 -7.17
N ASN A 84 -7.41 11.14 -7.84
CA ASN A 84 -6.87 10.74 -9.14
C ASN A 84 -5.40 10.32 -9.08
N ASP A 85 -4.89 10.07 -7.88
CA ASP A 85 -3.48 9.84 -7.57
C ASP A 85 -3.02 8.40 -7.83
N PHE A 86 -3.80 7.43 -7.35
CA PHE A 86 -3.52 6.01 -7.54
C PHE A 86 -4.24 5.51 -8.80
N LEU A 87 -3.47 5.11 -9.80
CA LEU A 87 -4.00 4.68 -11.10
C LEU A 87 -4.16 3.16 -11.21
N GLY A 88 -3.46 2.40 -10.40
CA GLY A 88 -3.63 0.96 -10.33
C GLY A 88 -2.42 0.20 -9.83
N LEU A 89 -2.67 -1.03 -9.40
CA LEU A 89 -1.66 -2.03 -9.08
C LEU A 89 -1.78 -3.17 -10.09
N THR A 90 -0.70 -3.46 -10.82
CA THR A 90 -0.65 -4.57 -11.77
C THR A 90 -0.05 -5.80 -11.11
N LEU A 91 -0.74 -6.92 -11.21
CA LEU A 91 -0.32 -8.22 -10.70
C LEU A 91 -0.36 -9.25 -11.83
N GLN A 92 0.57 -10.20 -11.82
CA GLN A 92 0.55 -11.33 -12.74
C GLN A 92 0.10 -12.59 -12.00
N SER A 93 -1.10 -13.07 -12.33
CA SER A 93 -1.66 -14.28 -11.74
C SER A 93 -2.84 -14.78 -12.56
N SER A 94 -2.66 -15.86 -13.30
CA SER A 94 -3.76 -16.58 -13.98
C SER A 94 -4.75 -17.16 -12.98
N GLN A 95 -4.29 -17.53 -11.79
CA GLN A 95 -5.16 -18.02 -10.72
C GLN A 95 -6.12 -16.95 -10.22
N ALA A 96 -5.66 -15.70 -10.09
CA ALA A 96 -6.52 -14.57 -9.70
C ALA A 96 -7.61 -14.31 -10.75
N VAL A 97 -7.26 -14.33 -12.02
CA VAL A 97 -8.24 -14.18 -13.12
C VAL A 97 -9.26 -15.32 -13.09
N SER A 98 -8.81 -16.56 -12.93
CA SER A 98 -9.68 -17.74 -12.82
C SER A 98 -10.61 -17.67 -11.60
N ASN A 99 -10.10 -17.28 -10.44
CA ASN A 99 -10.88 -17.10 -9.22
C ASN A 99 -11.97 -16.03 -9.40
N ALA A 100 -11.60 -14.89 -9.97
CA ALA A 100 -12.55 -13.80 -10.21
C ALA A 100 -13.72 -14.27 -11.09
N LYS A 101 -13.42 -14.98 -12.18
CA LYS A 101 -14.44 -15.56 -13.08
C LYS A 101 -15.33 -16.56 -12.36
N ARG A 102 -14.74 -17.47 -11.59
CA ARG A 102 -15.45 -18.50 -10.82
C ARG A 102 -16.37 -17.91 -9.75
N LEU A 103 -15.93 -16.86 -9.08
CA LEU A 103 -16.68 -16.20 -8.00
C LEU A 103 -17.64 -15.12 -8.48
N GLY A 104 -17.67 -14.84 -9.78
CA GLY A 104 -18.49 -13.77 -10.34
C GLY A 104 -18.03 -12.36 -9.97
N TRP A 105 -16.75 -12.20 -9.61
CA TRP A 105 -16.18 -10.88 -9.35
C TRP A 105 -16.05 -10.13 -10.69
N PRO A 106 -16.53 -8.88 -10.78
CA PRO A 106 -16.53 -8.15 -12.05
C PRO A 106 -15.10 -8.00 -12.61
N LEU A 107 -14.91 -8.41 -13.85
CA LEU A 107 -13.70 -8.24 -14.64
C LEU A 107 -14.02 -7.53 -15.95
N THR A 108 -13.16 -6.59 -16.35
CA THR A 108 -13.20 -5.95 -17.64
C THR A 108 -11.92 -6.29 -18.39
N GLU A 109 -12.03 -6.90 -19.58
CA GLU A 109 -10.86 -7.12 -20.44
C GLU A 109 -10.43 -5.77 -21.03
N VAL A 110 -9.21 -5.35 -20.73
CA VAL A 110 -8.66 -4.05 -21.14
C VAL A 110 -7.46 -4.18 -22.08
N GLY A 111 -7.05 -5.41 -22.38
CA GLY A 111 -5.97 -5.72 -23.29
C GLY A 111 -5.82 -7.23 -23.44
N LYS A 112 -4.89 -7.66 -24.29
CA LYS A 112 -4.61 -9.08 -24.48
C LYS A 112 -4.11 -9.70 -23.16
N ALA A 113 -4.89 -10.67 -22.65
CA ALA A 113 -4.62 -11.33 -21.35
C ALA A 113 -4.44 -10.33 -20.19
N LEU A 114 -5.16 -9.20 -20.23
CA LEU A 114 -5.11 -8.16 -19.19
C LEU A 114 -6.54 -7.78 -18.79
N TYR A 115 -6.82 -7.90 -17.51
CA TYR A 115 -8.14 -7.66 -16.92
C TYR A 115 -8.08 -6.61 -15.82
N LEU A 116 -9.07 -5.72 -15.80
CA LEU A 116 -9.29 -4.78 -14.72
C LEU A 116 -10.28 -5.36 -13.72
N ALA A 117 -9.91 -5.41 -12.45
CA ALA A 117 -10.76 -5.67 -11.30
C ALA A 117 -10.70 -4.50 -10.35
N GLU A 118 -11.81 -4.18 -9.70
CA GLU A 118 -11.82 -3.19 -8.63
C GLU A 118 -11.90 -3.89 -7.27
N ALA A 119 -10.99 -3.55 -6.37
CA ALA A 119 -11.08 -3.92 -4.97
C ALA A 119 -12.19 -3.12 -4.29
N PRO A 120 -12.74 -3.58 -3.15
CA PRO A 120 -13.65 -2.77 -2.35
C PRO A 120 -13.05 -1.39 -2.04
N GLY A 121 -13.85 -0.35 -2.19
CA GLY A 121 -13.39 1.04 -2.13
C GLY A 121 -13.00 1.64 -3.49
N GLY A 122 -13.01 0.84 -4.57
CA GLY A 122 -12.80 1.30 -5.94
C GLY A 122 -11.35 1.30 -6.42
N TYR A 123 -10.42 0.71 -5.67
CA TYR A 123 -9.02 0.62 -6.09
C TYR A 123 -8.85 -0.32 -7.28
N ARG A 124 -8.15 0.14 -8.32
CA ARG A 124 -7.95 -0.58 -9.56
C ARG A 124 -6.81 -1.59 -9.46
N PHE A 125 -7.09 -2.82 -9.86
CA PHE A 125 -6.12 -3.90 -10.02
C PHE A 125 -6.13 -4.40 -11.45
N TYR A 126 -4.96 -4.40 -12.07
CA TYR A 126 -4.77 -4.92 -13.41
C TYR A 126 -4.16 -6.32 -13.29
N LEU A 127 -4.90 -7.33 -13.71
CA LEU A 127 -4.51 -8.74 -13.61
C LEU A 127 -4.01 -9.23 -14.95
N VAL A 128 -2.74 -9.58 -15.02
CA VAL A 128 -2.14 -10.22 -16.19
C VAL A 128 -2.39 -11.72 -16.10
N ASP A 129 -3.09 -12.26 -17.09
CA ASP A 129 -3.45 -13.69 -17.16
C ASP A 129 -2.23 -14.54 -17.61
N LYS A 130 -1.29 -14.69 -16.71
CA LYS A 130 -0.09 -15.52 -16.85
C LYS A 130 0.24 -16.15 -15.51
N GLU A 131 1.03 -17.21 -15.54
CA GLU A 131 1.55 -17.85 -14.33
C GLU A 131 2.25 -16.83 -13.42
N GLN A 132 2.01 -16.95 -12.12
CA GLN A 132 2.58 -16.07 -11.11
C GLN A 132 4.09 -16.28 -11.04
N PRO A 133 4.90 -15.20 -11.11
CA PRO A 133 6.35 -15.29 -10.96
C PRO A 133 6.74 -15.54 -9.49
N PRO A 134 7.99 -16.00 -9.24
CA PRO A 134 8.45 -16.31 -7.89
C PRO A 134 8.77 -15.06 -7.04
N ASN A 135 8.73 -13.86 -7.63
CA ASN A 135 9.08 -12.59 -6.98
C ASN A 135 8.21 -11.44 -7.46
N GLY A 136 8.50 -10.22 -6.98
CA GLY A 136 7.74 -9.01 -7.31
C GLY A 136 8.02 -8.39 -8.69
N GLY A 137 8.89 -8.99 -9.51
CA GLY A 137 9.39 -8.36 -10.75
C GLY A 137 8.33 -8.02 -11.80
N SER A 138 7.20 -8.71 -11.81
CA SER A 138 6.08 -8.41 -12.70
C SER A 138 5.03 -7.47 -12.08
N THR A 139 5.18 -7.12 -10.81
CA THR A 139 4.29 -6.19 -10.11
C THR A 139 4.63 -4.75 -10.45
N LYS A 140 3.61 -3.92 -10.59
CA LYS A 140 3.77 -2.52 -10.95
C LYS A 140 2.74 -1.66 -10.24
N VAL A 141 3.21 -0.61 -9.57
CA VAL A 141 2.36 0.47 -9.04
C VAL A 141 2.35 1.61 -10.03
N CYS A 142 1.16 2.08 -10.38
CA CYS A 142 0.97 3.21 -11.28
C CYS A 142 0.41 4.41 -10.52
N LEU A 143 1.11 5.55 -10.58
CA LEU A 143 0.75 6.79 -9.91
C LEU A 143 0.64 7.93 -10.92
N ALA A 144 -0.32 8.84 -10.67
CA ALA A 144 -0.47 10.06 -11.44
C ALA A 144 0.56 11.11 -11.02
N VAL A 145 1.07 11.84 -11.99
CA VAL A 145 1.95 13.00 -11.75
C VAL A 145 1.51 14.18 -12.61
N SER A 146 1.83 15.39 -12.15
CA SER A 146 1.52 16.65 -12.87
C SER A 146 2.65 17.10 -13.79
N ASP A 147 3.88 16.69 -13.50
CA ASP A 147 5.10 17.03 -14.25
C ASP A 147 6.02 15.82 -14.28
N LEU A 148 6.02 15.12 -15.41
CA LEU A 148 6.76 13.86 -15.57
C LEU A 148 8.28 14.06 -15.44
N GLN A 149 8.81 15.18 -15.93
CA GLN A 149 10.25 15.46 -15.85
C GLN A 149 10.69 15.71 -14.41
N LYS A 150 9.93 16.50 -13.66
CA LYS A 150 10.19 16.79 -12.25
C LYS A 150 10.10 15.54 -11.38
N SER A 151 9.09 14.71 -11.61
CA SER A 151 8.91 13.45 -10.90
C SER A 151 9.97 12.43 -11.27
N THR A 152 10.36 12.33 -12.54
CA THR A 152 11.46 11.46 -12.95
C THR A 152 12.77 11.85 -12.28
N HIS A 153 13.07 13.15 -12.20
CA HIS A 153 14.25 13.64 -11.48
C HIS A 153 14.23 13.21 -10.01
N TYR A 154 13.09 13.37 -9.35
CA TYR A 154 12.93 12.98 -7.95
C TYR A 154 13.19 11.48 -7.74
N TRP A 155 12.46 10.63 -8.45
CA TRP A 155 12.49 9.19 -8.25
C TRP A 155 13.79 8.53 -8.79
N SER A 156 14.35 9.04 -9.88
CA SER A 156 15.57 8.50 -10.47
C SER A 156 16.82 9.16 -9.92
N SER A 157 16.95 10.48 -10.07
CA SER A 157 18.20 11.18 -9.71
C SER A 157 18.38 11.27 -8.19
N LEU A 158 17.33 11.52 -7.43
CA LEU A 158 17.43 11.65 -5.96
C LEU A 158 17.26 10.30 -5.25
N LEU A 159 16.25 9.52 -5.58
CA LEU A 159 15.99 8.24 -4.92
C LEU A 159 16.73 7.04 -5.52
N GLY A 160 17.27 7.15 -6.72
CA GLY A 160 18.14 6.13 -7.30
C GLY A 160 17.45 5.04 -8.10
N MET A 161 16.17 5.20 -8.48
CA MET A 161 15.52 4.28 -9.39
C MET A 161 16.11 4.35 -10.80
N LYS A 162 16.22 3.21 -11.47
CA LYS A 162 16.61 3.14 -12.88
C LYS A 162 15.39 3.33 -13.77
N VAL A 163 15.50 4.20 -14.76
CA VAL A 163 14.49 4.33 -15.83
C VAL A 163 14.62 3.12 -16.76
N ILE A 164 13.51 2.40 -16.93
CA ILE A 164 13.42 1.19 -17.76
C ILE A 164 12.83 1.55 -19.13
N GLU A 165 11.70 2.27 -19.11
CA GLU A 165 11.01 2.75 -20.30
C GLU A 165 10.53 4.18 -20.08
N ARG A 166 10.48 4.95 -21.16
CA ARG A 166 10.00 6.32 -21.14
C ARG A 166 9.36 6.71 -22.45
N ASN A 167 8.24 7.41 -22.36
CA ASN A 167 7.62 8.10 -23.51
C ASN A 167 7.16 9.50 -23.05
N GLU A 168 6.41 10.21 -23.89
CA GLU A 168 5.96 11.57 -23.60
C GLU A 168 5.02 11.67 -22.37
N LYS A 169 4.30 10.60 -22.05
CA LYS A 169 3.25 10.59 -21.02
C LYS A 169 3.64 9.75 -19.80
N THR A 170 4.52 8.77 -19.95
CA THR A 170 4.79 7.79 -18.89
C THR A 170 6.28 7.53 -18.74
N VAL A 171 6.66 7.12 -17.54
CA VAL A 171 7.96 6.59 -17.23
C VAL A 171 7.81 5.36 -16.34
N LEU A 172 8.50 4.28 -16.70
CA LEU A 172 8.60 3.06 -15.91
C LEU A 172 9.99 2.99 -15.29
N MET A 173 10.06 2.76 -14.00
CA MET A 173 11.34 2.69 -13.29
C MET A 173 11.29 1.70 -12.10
N GLY A 174 12.45 1.35 -11.59
CA GLY A 174 12.57 0.43 -10.45
C GLY A 174 13.98 0.37 -9.90
N PHE A 175 14.13 -0.27 -8.75
CA PHE A 175 15.44 -0.48 -8.13
C PHE A 175 16.15 -1.74 -8.66
N ALA A 176 15.39 -2.79 -9.00
CA ALA A 176 15.92 -4.05 -9.54
C ALA A 176 14.87 -4.79 -10.37
N ASP A 177 15.30 -5.67 -11.26
CA ASP A 177 14.42 -6.41 -12.18
C ASP A 177 13.46 -7.36 -11.45
N THR A 178 13.87 -7.89 -10.29
CA THR A 178 13.09 -8.82 -9.46
C THR A 178 12.11 -8.14 -8.53
N GLN A 179 12.06 -6.81 -8.54
CA GLN A 179 11.23 -6.01 -7.64
C GLN A 179 10.08 -5.32 -8.37
N CYS A 180 9.09 -4.90 -7.58
CA CYS A 180 7.99 -4.08 -8.06
C CYS A 180 8.50 -2.82 -8.75
N LYS A 181 7.90 -2.51 -9.90
CA LYS A 181 8.18 -1.31 -10.68
C LYS A 181 7.24 -0.17 -10.28
N LEU A 182 7.70 1.04 -10.50
CA LEU A 182 6.89 2.25 -10.41
C LEU A 182 6.69 2.83 -11.80
N GLU A 183 5.41 3.01 -12.17
CA GLU A 183 5.05 3.69 -13.41
C GLU A 183 4.39 5.02 -13.07
N LEU A 184 4.90 6.10 -13.62
CA LEU A 184 4.35 7.45 -13.44
C LEU A 184 3.67 7.88 -14.73
N HIS A 185 2.42 8.36 -14.60
CA HIS A 185 1.64 8.88 -15.70
C HIS A 185 1.40 10.37 -15.52
N ASN A 186 1.80 11.17 -16.50
CA ASN A 186 1.43 12.59 -16.56
C ASN A 186 -0.05 12.70 -16.94
N ILE A 187 -0.85 13.17 -16.00
CA ILE A 187 -2.30 13.35 -16.19
C ILE A 187 -2.67 14.72 -16.77
N GLY A 188 -1.69 15.59 -17.02
CA GLY A 188 -1.92 16.92 -17.58
C GLY A 188 -2.67 17.90 -16.66
N GLY A 189 -2.70 17.62 -15.36
CA GLY A 189 -3.42 18.42 -14.37
C GLY A 189 -2.95 18.15 -12.95
N THR A 190 -3.65 18.73 -12.00
CA THR A 190 -3.34 18.59 -10.57
C THR A 190 -3.66 17.19 -10.05
N VAL A 191 -2.77 16.66 -9.23
CA VAL A 191 -2.98 15.39 -8.52
C VAL A 191 -3.82 15.67 -7.26
N ASP A 192 -4.99 15.02 -7.18
CA ASP A 192 -5.87 15.02 -6.01
C ASP A 192 -5.76 13.68 -5.29
N HIS A 193 -5.32 13.70 -4.05
CA HIS A 193 -5.18 12.49 -3.24
C HIS A 193 -6.49 12.03 -2.59
N GLY A 194 -7.52 12.86 -2.64
CA GLY A 194 -8.76 12.55 -1.93
C GLY A 194 -8.52 12.35 -0.44
N THR A 195 -9.24 11.40 0.15
CA THR A 195 -9.05 10.95 1.53
C THR A 195 -8.54 9.51 1.59
N ALA A 196 -8.59 8.80 0.47
CA ALA A 196 -8.08 7.43 0.32
C ALA A 196 -6.60 7.39 -0.07
N PHE A 197 -5.84 8.44 0.22
CA PHE A 197 -4.42 8.50 -0.12
C PHE A 197 -3.66 7.33 0.50
N GLY A 198 -2.79 6.73 -0.32
CA GLY A 198 -1.94 5.61 0.09
C GLY A 198 -0.52 6.05 0.39
N ARG A 199 0.33 5.06 0.57
CA ARG A 199 1.76 5.24 0.78
C ARG A 199 2.50 4.07 0.15
N ILE A 200 3.57 4.38 -0.57
CA ILE A 200 4.49 3.33 -1.04
C ILE A 200 5.66 3.22 -0.07
N ALA A 201 6.07 2.01 0.25
CA ALA A 201 7.16 1.76 1.19
C ALA A 201 8.33 1.05 0.52
N PHE A 202 9.52 1.48 0.92
CA PHE A 202 10.80 0.90 0.52
C PHE A 202 11.67 0.66 1.75
N SER A 203 12.58 -0.30 1.67
CA SER A 203 13.67 -0.43 2.64
C SER A 203 14.98 0.03 2.04
N CYS A 204 15.86 0.47 2.92
CA CYS A 204 17.26 0.72 2.64
C CYS A 204 18.09 0.30 3.86
N PRO A 205 19.41 0.11 3.72
CA PRO A 205 20.26 -0.06 4.89
C PRO A 205 20.02 1.07 5.91
N ARG A 206 19.95 0.73 7.18
CA ARG A 206 19.62 1.69 8.26
C ARG A 206 20.49 2.94 8.21
N GLU A 207 21.79 2.79 7.96
CA GLU A 207 22.74 3.90 7.88
C GLU A 207 22.42 4.90 6.76
N GLN A 208 21.65 4.52 5.75
CA GLN A 208 21.26 5.42 4.65
C GLN A 208 20.09 6.35 5.00
N LEU A 209 19.34 6.09 6.07
CA LEU A 209 18.16 6.89 6.41
C LEU A 209 18.53 8.35 6.74
N ALA A 210 19.58 8.57 7.52
CA ALA A 210 20.05 9.92 7.83
C ALA A 210 20.58 10.65 6.59
N ASP A 211 21.31 9.94 5.71
CA ASP A 211 21.82 10.50 4.45
C ASP A 211 20.68 10.86 3.50
N LEU A 212 19.63 10.06 3.46
CA LEU A 212 18.44 10.32 2.66
C LEU A 212 17.70 11.58 3.13
N GLU A 213 17.52 11.73 4.44
CA GLU A 213 16.95 12.94 5.04
C GLU A 213 17.79 14.18 4.71
N ALA A 214 19.11 14.08 4.86
CA ALA A 214 20.03 15.17 4.54
C ALA A 214 19.97 15.56 3.04
N LEU A 215 19.90 14.59 2.15
CA LEU A 215 19.76 14.83 0.71
C LEU A 215 18.45 15.56 0.40
N MET A 216 17.34 15.12 0.95
CA MET A 216 16.02 15.75 0.73
C MET A 216 15.99 17.19 1.26
N THR A 217 16.61 17.43 2.40
CA THR A 217 16.77 18.78 2.96
C THR A 217 17.60 19.68 2.04
N LYS A 218 18.75 19.19 1.57
CA LYS A 218 19.64 19.90 0.65
C LYS A 218 18.95 20.25 -0.67
N GLU A 219 18.16 19.34 -1.20
CA GLU A 219 17.43 19.50 -2.47
C GLU A 219 16.06 20.21 -2.30
N ASN A 220 15.78 20.76 -1.12
CA ASN A 220 14.51 21.42 -0.78
C ASN A 220 13.27 20.57 -1.07
N GLN A 221 13.39 19.26 -0.86
CA GLN A 221 12.27 18.33 -1.01
C GLN A 221 11.47 18.20 0.29
N LYS A 222 10.21 17.87 0.18
CA LYS A 222 9.32 17.76 1.34
C LYS A 222 9.64 16.51 2.16
N ILE A 223 9.85 16.70 3.46
CA ILE A 223 9.94 15.64 4.47
C ILE A 223 8.69 15.73 5.34
N LEU A 224 7.90 14.67 5.37
CA LEU A 224 6.69 14.61 6.19
C LEU A 224 7.03 14.26 7.65
N ASN A 225 7.87 13.24 7.82
CA ASN A 225 8.41 12.88 9.13
C ASN A 225 9.92 12.70 9.00
N PRO A 226 10.72 13.48 9.75
CA PRO A 226 12.15 13.24 9.84
C PRO A 226 12.41 11.88 10.51
N LEU A 227 13.67 11.45 10.48
CA LEU A 227 14.08 10.15 11.05
C LEU A 227 13.49 9.94 12.44
N VAL A 228 12.69 8.90 12.57
CA VAL A 228 11.94 8.54 13.78
C VAL A 228 11.87 7.04 13.97
N SER A 229 11.86 6.60 15.21
CA SER A 229 11.64 5.20 15.58
C SER A 229 10.15 4.93 15.73
N LEU A 230 9.69 3.81 15.15
CA LEU A 230 8.32 3.33 15.26
C LEU A 230 8.31 1.97 15.96
N ASP A 231 7.53 1.88 17.02
CA ASP A 231 7.35 0.66 17.79
C ASP A 231 6.09 -0.08 17.32
N THR A 232 6.23 -1.38 17.14
CA THR A 232 5.08 -2.29 16.99
C THR A 232 5.01 -3.16 18.22
N PRO A 233 3.88 -3.18 18.94
CA PRO A 233 3.76 -3.95 20.18
C PRO A 233 4.17 -5.42 20.01
N GLY A 234 5.13 -5.86 20.82
CA GLY A 234 5.64 -7.23 20.78
C GLY A 234 6.55 -7.57 19.60
N LYS A 235 6.96 -6.59 18.81
CA LYS A 235 7.82 -6.76 17.63
C LYS A 235 9.01 -5.80 17.62
N ALA A 236 9.87 -5.93 16.62
CA ALA A 236 11.04 -5.09 16.46
C ALA A 236 10.65 -3.62 16.24
N THR A 237 11.42 -2.72 16.85
CA THR A 237 11.36 -1.28 16.55
C THR A 237 12.06 -1.01 15.23
N VAL A 238 11.42 -0.25 14.36
CA VAL A 238 11.98 0.17 13.07
C VAL A 238 12.22 1.67 13.03
N GLU A 239 13.22 2.09 12.30
CA GLU A 239 13.46 3.51 12.02
C GLU A 239 13.00 3.83 10.60
N VAL A 240 12.33 4.97 10.45
CA VAL A 240 11.75 5.41 9.18
C VAL A 240 12.01 6.88 8.90
N VAL A 241 11.99 7.23 7.62
CA VAL A 241 11.85 8.59 7.11
C VAL A 241 10.65 8.60 6.18
N ILE A 242 9.72 9.53 6.39
CA ILE A 242 8.54 9.68 5.54
C ILE A 242 8.71 10.91 4.66
N LEU A 243 8.66 10.70 3.36
CA LEU A 243 8.85 11.74 2.34
C LEU A 243 7.55 11.99 1.58
N ALA A 244 7.51 13.11 0.88
CA ALA A 244 6.52 13.39 -0.16
C ALA A 244 7.24 13.73 -1.46
N ASP A 245 6.83 13.10 -2.56
CA ASP A 245 7.33 13.44 -3.88
C ASP A 245 6.78 14.79 -4.38
N PRO A 246 7.15 15.27 -5.59
CA PRO A 246 6.68 16.57 -6.09
C PRO A 246 5.16 16.74 -6.18
N ASP A 247 4.41 15.64 -6.30
CA ASP A 247 2.94 15.64 -6.31
C ASP A 247 2.33 15.21 -4.98
N ALA A 248 3.10 15.24 -3.90
CA ALA A 248 2.70 14.86 -2.55
C ALA A 248 2.33 13.38 -2.37
N HIS A 249 2.82 12.48 -3.22
CA HIS A 249 2.76 11.06 -2.94
C HIS A 249 3.61 10.73 -1.72
N GLU A 250 3.03 10.09 -0.73
CA GLU A 250 3.74 9.69 0.48
C GLU A 250 4.64 8.49 0.24
N ILE A 251 5.86 8.56 0.76
CA ILE A 251 6.89 7.53 0.61
C ILE A 251 7.48 7.23 1.98
N CYS A 252 7.50 5.96 2.36
CA CYS A 252 8.19 5.50 3.55
C CYS A 252 9.50 4.82 3.17
N PHE A 253 10.61 5.25 3.77
CA PHE A 253 11.84 4.48 3.80
C PHE A 253 12.08 3.94 5.19
N VAL A 254 12.27 2.62 5.30
CA VAL A 254 12.50 1.93 6.57
C VAL A 254 13.86 1.23 6.56
N GLY A 255 14.51 1.18 7.71
CA GLY A 255 15.74 0.43 7.89
C GLY A 255 15.51 -1.07 7.67
N ASP A 256 16.20 -1.66 6.70
CA ASP A 256 15.96 -3.03 6.21
C ASP A 256 16.19 -4.08 7.29
N GLU A 257 17.20 -3.91 8.11
CA GLU A 257 17.66 -4.91 9.09
C GLU A 257 16.57 -5.21 10.13
N ALA A 258 16.03 -4.18 10.76
CA ALA A 258 14.94 -4.33 11.72
C ALA A 258 13.61 -4.67 11.05
N PHE A 259 13.38 -4.15 9.84
CA PHE A 259 12.17 -4.44 9.10
C PHE A 259 12.06 -5.92 8.71
N ARG A 260 13.16 -6.58 8.38
CA ARG A 260 13.14 -8.04 8.12
C ARG A 260 12.67 -8.86 9.32
N GLN A 261 12.97 -8.39 10.54
CA GLN A 261 12.43 -9.00 11.76
C GLN A 261 10.94 -8.70 11.95
N LEU A 262 10.55 -7.44 11.75
CA LEU A 262 9.16 -6.99 11.86
C LEU A 262 8.24 -7.68 10.85
N SER A 263 8.70 -7.88 9.62
CA SER A 263 7.91 -8.38 8.49
C SER A 263 7.85 -9.91 8.40
N GLN A 264 8.35 -10.63 9.41
CA GLN A 264 8.21 -12.10 9.45
C GLN A 264 6.75 -12.51 9.32
N MET A 265 6.50 -13.54 8.52
CA MET A 265 5.16 -14.11 8.39
C MET A 265 4.70 -14.68 9.74
N ASP A 266 3.49 -14.31 10.14
CA ASP A 266 2.83 -14.85 11.32
C ASP A 266 1.84 -15.96 10.90
N PRO A 267 2.08 -17.22 11.26
CA PRO A 267 1.14 -18.30 10.94
C PRO A 267 -0.27 -18.08 11.50
N SER A 268 -0.39 -17.27 12.55
CA SER A 268 -1.67 -16.91 13.18
C SER A 268 -2.39 -15.74 12.47
N GLY A 269 -1.76 -15.08 11.49
CA GLY A 269 -2.27 -13.85 10.88
C GLY A 269 -3.71 -13.97 10.37
N ASN A 270 -4.02 -15.02 9.64
CA ASN A 270 -5.37 -15.25 9.13
C ASN A 270 -6.39 -15.49 10.26
N ALA A 271 -6.05 -16.23 11.29
CA ALA A 271 -6.90 -16.48 12.45
C ALA A 271 -7.13 -15.18 13.25
N LEU A 272 -6.11 -14.36 13.41
CA LEU A 272 -6.20 -13.05 14.10
C LEU A 272 -7.12 -12.09 13.33
N LEU A 273 -7.00 -12.02 12.01
CA LEU A 273 -7.90 -11.22 11.19
C LEU A 273 -9.34 -11.71 11.29
N ASN A 274 -9.59 -13.01 11.19
CA ASN A 274 -10.93 -13.57 11.30
C ASN A 274 -11.56 -13.29 12.67
N LYS A 275 -10.77 -13.42 13.73
CA LYS A 275 -11.20 -13.06 15.09
C LYS A 275 -11.57 -11.58 15.18
N ALA A 276 -10.71 -10.69 14.71
CA ALA A 276 -10.96 -9.25 14.72
C ALA A 276 -12.24 -8.88 13.95
N MET A 277 -12.48 -9.48 12.79
CA MET A 277 -13.72 -9.27 12.03
C MET A 277 -14.96 -9.80 12.75
N ALA A 278 -14.87 -10.96 13.39
CA ALA A 278 -16.00 -11.54 14.14
C ALA A 278 -16.35 -10.74 15.41
N GLU A 279 -15.34 -10.19 16.05
CA GLU A 279 -15.49 -9.38 17.28
C GLU A 279 -15.80 -7.90 16.99
N ASP A 280 -15.68 -7.45 15.75
CA ASP A 280 -15.98 -6.07 15.37
C ASP A 280 -17.48 -5.78 15.48
N LYS A 281 -17.83 -4.96 16.46
CA LYS A 281 -19.18 -4.48 16.71
C LYS A 281 -19.35 -2.99 16.41
N SER A 282 -18.40 -2.41 15.65
CA SER A 282 -18.40 -0.98 15.38
C SER A 282 -19.65 -0.54 14.60
N ASP A 283 -20.06 -1.29 13.58
CA ASP A 283 -21.27 -0.97 12.82
C ASP A 283 -22.52 -0.96 13.71
N ASP A 284 -22.69 -1.98 14.57
CA ASP A 284 -23.78 -2.08 15.51
C ASP A 284 -23.77 -0.94 16.54
N TRP A 285 -22.57 -0.59 17.01
CA TRP A 285 -22.42 0.50 17.98
C TRP A 285 -22.84 1.84 17.39
N PHE A 286 -22.36 2.18 16.18
CA PHE A 286 -22.72 3.42 15.50
C PHE A 286 -24.23 3.47 15.22
N ALA A 287 -24.83 2.38 14.74
CA ALA A 287 -26.26 2.29 14.48
C ALA A 287 -27.11 2.50 15.76
N LYS A 288 -26.74 1.87 16.87
CA LYS A 288 -27.44 2.01 18.16
C LYS A 288 -27.41 3.43 18.73
N HIS A 289 -26.38 4.21 18.37
CA HIS A 289 -26.24 5.59 18.85
C HIS A 289 -26.75 6.62 17.83
N ASN A 290 -27.46 6.17 16.78
CA ASN A 290 -27.91 7.01 15.66
C ASN A 290 -26.77 7.82 15.03
N LYS A 291 -25.58 7.22 14.95
CA LYS A 291 -24.39 7.79 14.32
C LYS A 291 -24.03 6.95 13.10
N GLN A 292 -23.32 7.57 12.18
CA GLN A 292 -22.67 6.88 11.06
C GLN A 292 -21.16 6.92 11.26
N LYS A 293 -20.47 5.91 10.73
CA LYS A 293 -19.01 5.99 10.59
C LYS A 293 -18.67 7.17 9.71
N ALA A 294 -17.53 7.78 9.97
CA ALA A 294 -17.07 8.91 9.18
C ALA A 294 -16.92 8.52 7.71
N SER A 295 -17.27 9.45 6.84
CA SER A 295 -16.82 9.49 5.44
C SER A 295 -15.61 10.42 5.44
N ALA A 296 -14.43 9.84 5.34
CA ALA A 296 -13.18 10.59 5.42
C ALA A 296 -12.77 11.11 4.03
#